data_86ef2212c1d5d8464a729a87d5a28f8c
#
_entry.id   86ef2212c1d5d8464a729a87d5a28f8c
#
_cell.length_a   1.000
_cell.length_b   1.000
_cell.length_c   1.000
_cell.angle_alpha   90.00
_cell.angle_beta   90.00
_cell.angle_gamma   90.00
#
_symmetry.space_group_name_H-M   'P 1'
#
loop_
_entity.id
_entity.type
_entity.pdbx_description
1 polymer ?
#
loop_
_entity_poly.entity_id
_entity_poly.type
_entity_poly.pdbx_seq_one_letter_code
_entity_poly.pdbx_strand_id
1 'polypeptide(L)'
;MTRRLTALLLALTLALSLSGCWTEEPEPEDFWTDDSAQEEAPGGETSAVQIAEFTLPCLSGQTFDPVDCIDGVQQTVGALLYEPLFTLDGELEPQPVLCSGYRYDEQTLTYTFALRGAAVFSDGSPLTAADVLAVYRRAAESERYAARFADVVSMRSADGAVLVTLARANARFPALLDIPIVKAGTEKNPVPLGTGPYLYVSSAGGAALCANSAWWRGVSLPVERIALAAVKDNDTAASLFASHSVHFLLADPTGIDSIPASGGASLTDVPTTVMQFLGFNTRRALFADAALRAAMSGRIERGPLVSALLSGHAMSAQFPVSPVSPLYP
;
A
#
# COMPACT_ATOMS: atom_id res chain seq x y z
N MET A 1 11.72 69.98 5.27
CA MET A 1 10.47 69.27 5.69
C MET A 1 10.29 67.91 5.06
N THR A 2 10.88 67.56 3.91
CA THR A 2 10.70 66.32 3.17
C THR A 2 11.37 65.08 3.77
N ARG A 3 12.50 65.20 4.49
CA ARG A 3 13.19 64.05 5.09
C ARG A 3 12.54 63.46 6.35
N ARG A 4 11.68 64.25 7.04
CA ARG A 4 10.97 63.77 8.23
C ARG A 4 9.65 63.03 7.87
N LEU A 5 9.06 63.34 6.70
CA LEU A 5 7.87 62.68 6.20
C LEU A 5 8.17 61.28 5.64
N THR A 6 9.31 61.11 4.99
CA THR A 6 9.74 59.80 4.46
C THR A 6 10.13 58.83 5.57
N ALA A 7 10.72 59.30 6.66
CA ALA A 7 11.03 58.48 7.85
C ALA A 7 9.76 58.00 8.58
N LEU A 8 8.72 58.85 8.62
CA LEU A 8 7.44 58.51 9.28
C LEU A 8 6.64 57.49 8.44
N LEU A 9 6.70 57.60 7.12
CA LEU A 9 6.05 56.60 6.21
C LEU A 9 6.75 55.26 6.25
N LEU A 10 8.10 55.22 6.37
CA LEU A 10 8.83 53.94 6.48
C LEU A 10 8.59 53.28 7.86
N ALA A 11 8.44 54.07 8.94
CA ALA A 11 8.12 53.52 10.26
C ALA A 11 6.66 52.97 10.32
N LEU A 12 5.73 53.57 9.59
CA LEU A 12 4.34 53.12 9.55
C LEU A 12 4.17 51.83 8.72
N THR A 13 4.96 51.63 7.67
CA THR A 13 4.96 50.38 6.90
C THR A 13 5.64 49.24 7.64
N LEU A 14 6.64 49.52 8.50
CA LEU A 14 7.27 48.49 9.34
C LEU A 14 6.37 48.08 10.53
N ALA A 15 5.54 48.99 11.04
CA ALA A 15 4.62 48.69 12.15
C ALA A 15 3.37 47.85 11.68
N LEU A 16 2.99 47.95 10.40
CA LEU A 16 1.89 47.15 9.82
C LEU A 16 2.31 45.75 9.42
N SER A 17 3.60 45.43 9.35
CA SER A 17 4.10 44.08 9.03
C SER A 17 4.36 43.21 10.27
N LEU A 18 4.13 43.71 11.49
CA LEU A 18 4.33 42.98 12.75
C LEU A 18 3.03 42.61 13.48
N SER A 19 1.87 42.94 12.90
CA SER A 19 0.56 42.55 13.44
C SER A 19 -0.10 41.47 12.58
N GLY A 20 0.50 40.29 12.51
CA GLY A 20 -0.06 39.19 11.83
C GLY A 20 0.65 37.92 12.23
N CYS A 21 0.04 37.23 13.15
CA CYS A 21 0.02 35.80 13.46
C CYS A 21 0.14 35.57 14.96
N TRP A 22 -0.91 35.88 15.66
CA TRP A 22 -1.29 35.01 16.77
C TRP A 22 -2.03 33.83 16.10
N THR A 23 -1.35 32.75 15.94
CA THR A 23 -2.00 31.45 15.76
C THR A 23 -2.55 31.08 17.12
N GLU A 24 -3.87 31.19 17.28
CA GLU A 24 -4.57 30.43 18.31
C GLU A 24 -4.17 28.99 18.10
N GLU A 25 -3.61 28.37 19.13
CA GLU A 25 -3.52 26.90 19.18
C GLU A 25 -4.94 26.36 18.99
N PRO A 26 -5.19 25.48 18.03
CA PRO A 26 -6.49 24.84 17.91
C PRO A 26 -6.72 24.06 19.21
N GLU A 27 -7.80 24.38 19.92
CA GLU A 27 -8.31 23.49 20.97
C GLU A 27 -8.42 22.08 20.38
N PRO A 28 -8.16 21.02 21.17
CA PRO A 28 -8.28 19.65 20.67
C PRO A 28 -9.73 19.43 20.27
N GLU A 29 -9.99 19.53 18.95
CA GLU A 29 -11.27 19.14 18.38
C GLU A 29 -11.50 17.69 18.75
N ASP A 30 -12.67 17.39 19.27
CA ASP A 30 -13.15 16.04 19.57
C ASP A 30 -13.04 15.22 18.27
N PHE A 31 -12.03 14.37 18.20
CA PHE A 31 -11.70 13.54 17.03
C PHE A 31 -12.82 12.52 16.67
N TRP A 32 -13.85 12.44 17.49
CA TRP A 32 -15.00 11.55 17.33
C TRP A 32 -16.24 12.31 16.82
N THR A 33 -16.10 13.14 15.78
CA THR A 33 -17.27 13.68 15.10
C THR A 33 -17.87 12.63 14.17
N ASP A 34 -19.14 12.42 14.40
CA ASP A 34 -20.10 11.60 13.67
C ASP A 34 -19.85 11.59 12.15
N ASP A 35 -19.75 10.39 11.56
CA ASP A 35 -19.46 10.10 10.14
C ASP A 35 -20.66 10.48 9.22
N SER A 36 -21.36 11.59 9.50
CA SER A 36 -22.46 12.11 8.70
C SER A 36 -22.10 13.25 7.75
N ALA A 37 -20.81 13.62 7.63
CA ALA A 37 -20.37 14.51 6.56
C ALA A 37 -20.20 13.68 5.28
N GLN A 38 -21.24 13.68 4.46
CA GLN A 38 -21.15 13.34 3.04
C GLN A 38 -20.13 14.30 2.40
N GLU A 39 -18.93 13.81 2.12
CA GLU A 39 -18.03 14.40 1.15
C GLU A 39 -18.77 14.34 -0.20
N GLU A 40 -19.33 15.47 -0.64
CA GLU A 40 -19.78 15.63 -2.00
C GLU A 40 -18.56 15.42 -2.93
N ALA A 41 -18.48 14.24 -3.51
CA ALA A 41 -17.59 13.99 -4.64
C ALA A 41 -17.91 15.02 -5.73
N PRO A 42 -16.88 15.64 -6.39
CA PRO A 42 -17.13 16.57 -7.48
C PRO A 42 -17.95 15.85 -8.54
N GLY A 43 -19.18 16.31 -8.75
CA GLY A 43 -20.13 15.78 -9.68
C GLY A 43 -19.64 15.88 -11.13
N GLY A 44 -19.03 14.82 -11.58
CA GLY A 44 -18.85 14.46 -12.98
C GLY A 44 -19.41 13.06 -13.11
N GLU A 45 -20.59 12.92 -13.72
CA GLU A 45 -21.09 11.64 -14.23
C GLU A 45 -20.13 11.13 -15.30
N THR A 46 -19.03 10.52 -14.86
CA THR A 46 -18.24 9.67 -15.74
C THR A 46 -19.04 8.39 -15.88
N SER A 47 -19.80 8.29 -16.94
CA SER A 47 -20.46 7.04 -17.34
C SER A 47 -19.37 5.96 -17.36
N ALA A 48 -19.36 5.07 -16.37
CA ALA A 48 -18.39 4.00 -16.29
C ALA A 48 -18.50 3.16 -17.56
N VAL A 49 -17.41 3.09 -18.34
CA VAL A 49 -17.35 2.23 -19.52
C VAL A 49 -17.42 0.79 -19.02
N GLN A 50 -18.53 0.11 -19.23
CA GLN A 50 -18.66 -1.29 -18.90
C GLN A 50 -17.84 -2.13 -19.88
N ILE A 51 -16.82 -2.81 -19.36
CA ILE A 51 -16.03 -3.77 -20.11
C ILE A 51 -16.79 -5.10 -20.09
N ALA A 52 -17.21 -5.57 -21.28
CA ALA A 52 -18.07 -6.74 -21.39
C ALA A 52 -17.42 -8.04 -20.94
N GLU A 53 -16.09 -8.15 -21.10
CA GLU A 53 -15.31 -9.33 -20.69
C GLU A 53 -13.92 -8.89 -20.25
N PHE A 54 -13.57 -9.22 -19.01
CA PHE A 54 -12.24 -8.95 -18.46
C PHE A 54 -11.73 -10.22 -17.76
N THR A 55 -10.48 -10.62 -18.08
CA THR A 55 -9.90 -11.87 -17.58
C THR A 55 -8.56 -11.60 -16.91
N LEU A 56 -8.37 -12.16 -15.71
CA LEU A 56 -7.11 -12.15 -14.98
C LEU A 56 -6.52 -13.56 -14.92
N PRO A 57 -5.19 -13.71 -14.89
CA PRO A 57 -4.58 -15.00 -14.58
C PRO A 57 -4.76 -15.32 -13.09
N CYS A 58 -4.87 -16.60 -12.77
CA CYS A 58 -4.99 -17.10 -11.40
C CYS A 58 -4.21 -18.39 -11.25
N LEU A 59 -3.25 -18.44 -10.33
CA LEU A 59 -2.42 -19.63 -10.11
C LEU A 59 -3.21 -20.76 -9.47
N SER A 60 -3.16 -21.91 -10.10
CA SER A 60 -3.82 -23.11 -9.61
C SER A 60 -3.11 -23.66 -8.36
N GLY A 61 -3.87 -23.92 -7.29
CA GLY A 61 -3.36 -24.57 -6.08
C GLY A 61 -2.54 -23.66 -5.15
N GLN A 62 -2.44 -22.36 -5.46
CA GLN A 62 -1.84 -21.37 -4.57
C GLN A 62 -2.86 -20.79 -3.59
N THR A 63 -2.38 -20.40 -2.41
CA THR A 63 -3.23 -19.78 -1.40
C THR A 63 -3.59 -18.35 -1.77
N PHE A 64 -4.78 -17.92 -1.37
CA PHE A 64 -5.18 -16.51 -1.38
C PHE A 64 -4.94 -15.81 -0.04
N ASP A 65 -4.49 -16.52 1.00
CA ASP A 65 -4.19 -15.86 2.28
C ASP A 65 -3.07 -14.82 2.12
N PRO A 66 -3.30 -13.54 2.44
CA PRO A 66 -2.34 -12.47 2.16
C PRO A 66 -1.02 -12.60 2.91
N VAL A 67 -1.00 -13.30 4.06
CA VAL A 67 0.21 -13.50 4.85
C VAL A 67 1.12 -14.54 4.21
N ASP A 68 0.51 -15.61 3.65
CA ASP A 68 1.24 -16.75 3.11
C ASP A 68 1.39 -16.70 1.57
N CYS A 69 0.61 -15.87 0.90
CA CYS A 69 0.67 -15.67 -0.55
C CYS A 69 1.92 -14.84 -0.93
N ILE A 70 2.86 -15.45 -1.66
CA ILE A 70 4.11 -14.80 -2.10
C ILE A 70 4.12 -14.45 -3.58
N ASP A 71 3.22 -14.99 -4.38
CA ASP A 71 3.20 -14.82 -5.83
C ASP A 71 2.43 -13.56 -6.26
N GLY A 72 3.01 -12.76 -7.16
CA GLY A 72 2.44 -11.50 -7.62
C GLY A 72 1.15 -11.64 -8.42
N VAL A 73 1.03 -12.70 -9.24
CA VAL A 73 -0.20 -12.99 -10.00
C VAL A 73 -1.35 -13.26 -9.04
N GLN A 74 -1.11 -14.10 -8.03
CA GLN A 74 -2.12 -14.43 -7.03
C GLN A 74 -2.46 -13.24 -6.14
N GLN A 75 -1.47 -12.42 -5.77
CA GLN A 75 -1.68 -11.19 -5.00
C GLN A 75 -2.52 -10.15 -5.76
N THR A 76 -2.39 -10.08 -7.08
CA THR A 76 -3.23 -9.21 -7.92
C THR A 76 -4.72 -9.57 -7.79
N VAL A 77 -5.05 -10.85 -7.82
CA VAL A 77 -6.43 -11.31 -7.58
C VAL A 77 -6.84 -11.04 -6.13
N GLY A 78 -5.93 -11.31 -5.18
CA GLY A 78 -6.14 -11.05 -3.74
C GLY A 78 -6.43 -9.58 -3.42
N ALA A 79 -5.82 -8.63 -4.13
CA ALA A 79 -6.06 -7.19 -3.94
C ALA A 79 -7.50 -6.76 -4.27
N LEU A 80 -8.25 -7.58 -5.01
CA LEU A 80 -9.67 -7.36 -5.31
C LEU A 80 -10.60 -8.02 -4.26
N LEU A 81 -10.06 -8.92 -3.44
CA LEU A 81 -10.81 -9.68 -2.42
C LEU A 81 -10.60 -9.09 -1.01
N TYR A 82 -9.43 -8.50 -0.75
CA TYR A 82 -9.00 -8.12 0.59
C TYR A 82 -8.54 -6.68 0.62
N GLU A 83 -8.85 -5.98 1.70
CA GLU A 83 -8.41 -4.61 1.94
C GLU A 83 -7.53 -4.54 3.20
N PRO A 84 -6.50 -3.66 3.22
CA PRO A 84 -5.66 -3.42 4.39
C PRO A 84 -6.22 -2.30 5.29
N LEU A 85 -5.61 -2.04 6.45
CA LEU A 85 -5.90 -0.82 7.21
C LEU A 85 -5.47 0.44 6.45
N PHE A 86 -4.32 0.37 5.79
CA PHE A 86 -3.78 1.45 4.96
C PHE A 86 -3.29 0.90 3.63
N THR A 87 -3.41 1.68 2.58
CA THR A 87 -2.68 1.48 1.31
C THR A 87 -1.59 2.54 1.20
N LEU A 88 -0.66 2.37 0.27
CA LEU A 88 0.36 3.38 -0.01
C LEU A 88 0.02 4.10 -1.32
N ASP A 89 0.18 5.40 -1.36
CA ASP A 89 0.06 6.19 -2.59
C ASP A 89 1.35 6.17 -3.42
N GLY A 90 1.41 6.98 -4.48
CA GLY A 90 2.57 7.07 -5.37
C GLY A 90 3.84 7.62 -4.72
N GLU A 91 3.74 8.26 -3.56
CA GLU A 91 4.85 8.77 -2.74
C GLU A 91 5.16 7.83 -1.56
N LEU A 92 4.49 6.66 -1.50
CA LEU A 92 4.59 5.68 -0.42
C LEU A 92 4.09 6.22 0.94
N GLU A 93 3.15 7.17 0.92
CA GLU A 93 2.48 7.67 2.11
C GLU A 93 1.23 6.83 2.42
N PRO A 94 0.95 6.55 3.72
CA PRO A 94 -0.18 5.72 4.11
C PRO A 94 -1.52 6.44 3.92
N GLN A 95 -2.39 5.84 3.13
CA GLN A 95 -3.76 6.28 2.90
C GLN A 95 -4.72 5.35 3.63
N PRO A 96 -5.63 5.84 4.49
CA PRO A 96 -6.52 5.01 5.28
C PRO A 96 -7.57 4.32 4.40
N VAL A 97 -7.76 3.00 4.62
CA VAL A 97 -8.77 2.16 3.96
C VAL A 97 -9.74 1.60 4.99
N LEU A 98 -9.41 0.51 5.69
CA LEU A 98 -10.24 -0.05 6.77
C LEU A 98 -10.05 0.68 8.11
N CYS A 99 -9.02 1.53 8.22
CA CYS A 99 -8.85 2.48 9.31
C CYS A 99 -9.67 3.74 9.00
N SER A 100 -10.54 4.17 9.92
CA SER A 100 -11.28 5.43 9.80
C SER A 100 -10.48 6.62 10.32
N GLY A 101 -9.53 6.38 11.23
CA GLY A 101 -8.64 7.37 11.78
C GLY A 101 -7.71 6.75 12.82
N TYR A 102 -6.64 7.45 13.16
CA TYR A 102 -5.72 6.98 14.20
C TYR A 102 -5.12 8.14 14.98
N ARG A 103 -4.65 7.84 16.18
CA ARG A 103 -3.88 8.75 17.03
C ARG A 103 -2.61 8.04 17.52
N TYR A 104 -1.59 8.83 17.79
CA TYR A 104 -0.34 8.38 18.37
C TYR A 104 -0.08 9.10 19.69
N ASP A 105 0.11 8.34 20.74
CA ASP A 105 0.53 8.84 22.05
C ASP A 105 2.04 8.69 22.18
N GLU A 106 2.76 9.82 22.13
CA GLU A 106 4.23 9.86 22.20
C GLU A 106 4.77 9.43 23.58
N GLN A 107 3.99 9.61 24.66
CA GLN A 107 4.44 9.25 25.99
C GLN A 107 4.42 7.73 26.21
N THR A 108 3.40 7.08 25.67
CA THR A 108 3.24 5.61 25.78
C THR A 108 3.71 4.89 24.53
N LEU A 109 4.15 5.59 23.48
CA LEU A 109 4.52 5.06 22.17
C LEU A 109 3.42 4.18 21.57
N THR A 110 2.15 4.56 21.79
CA THR A 110 1.01 3.74 21.43
C THR A 110 0.17 4.36 20.33
N TYR A 111 0.00 3.63 19.25
CA TYR A 111 -1.00 3.91 18.22
C TYR A 111 -2.35 3.33 18.62
N THR A 112 -3.41 4.10 18.39
CA THR A 112 -4.81 3.64 18.48
C THR A 112 -5.44 3.83 17.11
N PHE A 113 -5.81 2.72 16.44
CA PHE A 113 -6.44 2.71 15.12
C PHE A 113 -7.93 2.41 15.27
N ALA A 114 -8.78 3.36 14.88
CA ALA A 114 -10.22 3.16 14.80
C ALA A 114 -10.57 2.44 13.49
N LEU A 115 -11.49 1.49 13.54
CA LEU A 115 -11.93 0.75 12.36
C LEU A 115 -13.18 1.40 11.74
N ARG A 116 -13.36 1.26 10.43
CA ARG A 116 -14.59 1.69 9.76
C ARG A 116 -15.76 0.79 10.18
N GLY A 117 -16.76 1.40 10.81
CA GLY A 117 -17.94 0.67 11.28
C GLY A 117 -18.80 0.06 10.17
N ALA A 118 -18.74 0.63 8.95
CA ALA A 118 -19.45 0.11 7.78
C ALA A 118 -18.75 -1.08 7.11
N ALA A 119 -17.47 -1.36 7.43
CA ALA A 119 -16.73 -2.45 6.80
C ALA A 119 -17.27 -3.82 7.21
N VAL A 120 -17.65 -4.61 6.21
CA VAL A 120 -18.18 -5.98 6.40
C VAL A 120 -17.41 -6.96 5.52
N PHE A 121 -17.28 -8.19 6.01
CA PHE A 121 -16.75 -9.29 5.20
C PHE A 121 -17.78 -9.77 4.16
N SER A 122 -17.31 -10.57 3.20
CA SER A 122 -18.13 -11.13 2.14
C SER A 122 -19.30 -12.02 2.60
N ASP A 123 -19.31 -12.45 3.87
CA ASP A 123 -20.42 -13.15 4.50
C ASP A 123 -21.38 -12.21 5.25
N GLY A 124 -21.19 -10.90 5.18
CA GLY A 124 -22.00 -9.88 5.84
C GLY A 124 -21.65 -9.64 7.30
N SER A 125 -20.69 -10.36 7.88
CA SER A 125 -20.26 -10.12 9.27
C SER A 125 -19.37 -8.86 9.36
N PRO A 126 -19.46 -8.07 10.44
CA PRO A 126 -18.69 -6.85 10.59
C PRO A 126 -17.20 -7.13 10.78
N LEU A 127 -16.35 -6.23 10.26
CA LEU A 127 -14.93 -6.20 10.58
C LEU A 127 -14.75 -5.85 12.07
N THR A 128 -13.86 -6.57 12.75
CA THR A 128 -13.55 -6.33 14.16
C THR A 128 -12.05 -6.18 14.39
N ALA A 129 -11.67 -5.57 15.52
CA ALA A 129 -10.28 -5.49 15.96
C ALA A 129 -9.65 -6.88 16.16
N ALA A 130 -10.45 -7.91 16.47
CA ALA A 130 -9.97 -9.28 16.60
C ALA A 130 -9.47 -9.84 15.26
N ASP A 131 -10.15 -9.54 14.15
CA ASP A 131 -9.74 -9.97 12.81
C ASP A 131 -8.41 -9.33 12.42
N VAL A 132 -8.26 -8.02 12.62
CA VAL A 132 -7.01 -7.29 12.35
C VAL A 132 -5.87 -7.87 13.19
N LEU A 133 -6.09 -8.09 14.49
CA LEU A 133 -5.08 -8.64 15.39
C LEU A 133 -4.69 -10.08 15.02
N ALA A 134 -5.63 -10.89 14.53
CA ALA A 134 -5.34 -12.25 14.08
C ALA A 134 -4.37 -12.24 12.90
N VAL A 135 -4.62 -11.38 11.90
CA VAL A 135 -3.73 -11.21 10.74
C VAL A 135 -2.37 -10.66 11.17
N TYR A 136 -2.32 -9.60 11.98
CA TYR A 136 -1.05 -8.95 12.35
C TYR A 136 -0.17 -9.85 13.25
N ARG A 137 -0.76 -10.68 14.10
CA ARG A 137 0.02 -11.68 14.87
C ARG A 137 0.65 -12.71 13.95
N ARG A 138 -0.09 -13.23 12.98
CA ARG A 138 0.45 -14.15 11.97
C ARG A 138 1.53 -13.46 11.13
N ALA A 139 1.28 -12.23 10.69
CA ALA A 139 2.24 -11.44 9.92
C ALA A 139 3.54 -11.20 10.71
N ALA A 140 3.46 -10.92 12.01
CA ALA A 140 4.62 -10.76 12.88
C ALA A 140 5.47 -12.03 13.02
N GLU A 141 4.89 -13.21 12.79
CA GLU A 141 5.57 -14.51 12.82
C GLU A 141 6.01 -14.97 11.41
N SER A 142 5.54 -14.32 10.34
CA SER A 142 5.83 -14.70 8.96
C SER A 142 7.20 -14.19 8.50
N GLU A 143 7.89 -14.97 7.67
CA GLU A 143 9.17 -14.55 7.07
C GLU A 143 9.03 -13.24 6.28
N ARG A 144 7.89 -13.04 5.63
CA ARG A 144 7.62 -11.88 4.78
C ARG A 144 7.46 -10.58 5.56
N TYR A 145 6.74 -10.60 6.68
CA TYR A 145 6.30 -9.39 7.37
C TYR A 145 6.90 -9.19 8.75
N ALA A 146 7.60 -10.17 9.33
CA ALA A 146 8.13 -10.09 10.70
C ALA A 146 8.96 -8.82 10.95
N ALA A 147 9.75 -8.38 9.97
CA ALA A 147 10.57 -7.18 10.08
C ALA A 147 9.75 -5.89 10.31
N ARG A 148 8.51 -5.83 9.82
CA ARG A 148 7.61 -4.68 10.01
C ARG A 148 7.14 -4.53 11.46
N PHE A 149 7.12 -5.63 12.20
CA PHE A 149 6.69 -5.72 13.59
C PHE A 149 7.84 -5.82 14.59
N ALA A 150 9.09 -5.68 14.15
CA ALA A 150 10.28 -5.84 15.00
C ALA A 150 10.30 -4.89 16.22
N ASP A 151 9.72 -3.71 16.11
CA ASP A 151 9.62 -2.74 17.20
C ASP A 151 8.30 -2.81 17.96
N VAL A 152 7.40 -3.76 17.65
CA VAL A 152 6.11 -3.89 18.32
C VAL A 152 6.27 -4.63 19.65
N VAL A 153 5.92 -3.96 20.74
CA VAL A 153 5.93 -4.52 22.11
C VAL A 153 4.63 -5.25 22.40
N SER A 154 3.50 -4.67 21.99
CA SER A 154 2.20 -5.27 22.20
C SER A 154 1.17 -4.87 21.15
N MET A 155 0.22 -5.78 20.89
CA MET A 155 -0.94 -5.56 20.04
C MET A 155 -2.18 -6.06 20.81
N ARG A 156 -3.16 -5.19 21.02
CA ARG A 156 -4.39 -5.50 21.74
C ARG A 156 -5.58 -4.73 21.16
N SER A 157 -6.79 -5.14 21.55
CA SER A 157 -7.99 -4.36 21.27
C SER A 157 -8.51 -3.69 22.54
N ALA A 158 -9.06 -2.50 22.39
CA ALA A 158 -9.84 -1.82 23.43
C ALA A 158 -10.87 -0.94 22.72
N ASP A 159 -12.10 -0.95 23.24
CA ASP A 159 -13.22 -0.12 22.74
C ASP A 159 -13.45 -0.23 21.22
N GLY A 160 -13.26 -1.44 20.66
CA GLY A 160 -13.39 -1.71 19.25
C GLY A 160 -12.20 -1.27 18.38
N ALA A 161 -11.23 -0.55 18.94
CA ALA A 161 -10.03 -0.10 18.25
C ALA A 161 -8.87 -1.11 18.38
N VAL A 162 -7.90 -1.02 17.46
CA VAL A 162 -6.63 -1.76 17.52
C VAL A 162 -5.57 -0.86 18.14
N LEU A 163 -4.94 -1.31 19.21
CA LEU A 163 -3.85 -0.62 19.89
C LEU A 163 -2.54 -1.34 19.63
N VAL A 164 -1.52 -0.58 19.20
CA VAL A 164 -0.17 -1.10 18.98
C VAL A 164 0.83 -0.23 19.73
N THR A 165 1.55 -0.83 20.68
CA THR A 165 2.61 -0.15 21.44
C THR A 165 3.96 -0.52 20.85
N LEU A 166 4.80 0.49 20.61
CA LEU A 166 6.12 0.34 20.03
C LEU A 166 7.22 0.45 21.10
N ALA A 167 8.37 -0.15 20.85
CA ALA A 167 9.58 -0.03 21.69
C ALA A 167 10.30 1.32 21.50
N ARG A 168 10.10 1.94 20.34
CA ARG A 168 10.66 3.25 19.99
C ARG A 168 9.71 4.02 19.09
N ALA A 169 9.82 5.34 19.08
CA ALA A 169 8.99 6.18 18.24
C ALA A 169 9.19 5.86 16.75
N ASN A 170 8.10 5.71 16.03
CA ASN A 170 8.08 5.53 14.58
C ASN A 170 6.83 6.20 14.01
N ALA A 171 6.95 7.44 13.56
CA ALA A 171 5.84 8.21 12.98
C ALA A 171 5.30 7.61 11.67
N ARG A 172 6.09 6.72 11.03
CA ARG A 172 5.69 6.07 9.77
C ARG A 172 5.17 4.65 9.97
N PHE A 173 4.90 4.25 11.21
CA PHE A 173 4.37 2.92 11.49
C PHE A 173 3.08 2.59 10.71
N PRO A 174 2.13 3.52 10.47
CA PRO A 174 0.95 3.25 9.64
C PRO A 174 1.28 2.75 8.23
N ALA A 175 2.38 3.21 7.62
CA ALA A 175 2.81 2.76 6.29
C ALA A 175 3.26 1.26 6.26
N LEU A 176 3.48 0.63 7.41
CA LEU A 176 3.83 -0.78 7.52
C LEU A 176 2.58 -1.69 7.59
N LEU A 177 1.39 -1.09 7.67
CA LEU A 177 0.11 -1.77 7.90
C LEU A 177 -0.72 -1.93 6.61
N ASP A 178 -0.06 -1.95 5.44
CA ASP A 178 -0.63 -2.26 4.14
C ASP A 178 -0.85 -3.77 3.90
N ILE A 179 -0.97 -4.53 4.99
CA ILE A 179 -1.22 -5.97 4.98
C ILE A 179 -2.73 -6.21 4.89
N PRO A 180 -3.23 -6.87 3.82
CA PRO A 180 -4.65 -7.11 3.66
C PRO A 180 -5.24 -7.95 4.78
N ILE A 181 -6.46 -7.63 5.21
CA ILE A 181 -7.15 -8.29 6.32
C ILE A 181 -8.11 -9.37 5.80
N VAL A 182 -8.04 -10.53 6.41
CA VAL A 182 -8.99 -11.63 6.24
C VAL A 182 -9.72 -11.91 7.55
N LYS A 183 -10.93 -12.43 7.47
CA LYS A 183 -11.72 -12.80 8.65
C LYS A 183 -11.01 -13.89 9.45
N ALA A 184 -10.86 -13.66 10.75
CA ALA A 184 -10.23 -14.60 11.66
C ALA A 184 -10.91 -15.98 11.62
N GLY A 185 -10.10 -17.04 11.56
CA GLY A 185 -10.57 -18.43 11.45
C GLY A 185 -10.89 -18.88 10.02
N THR A 186 -10.74 -18.02 9.01
CA THR A 186 -10.94 -18.40 7.59
C THR A 186 -9.63 -18.48 6.79
N GLU A 187 -8.50 -18.18 7.39
CA GLU A 187 -7.17 -18.12 6.76
C GLU A 187 -6.74 -19.44 6.09
N LYS A 188 -7.28 -20.57 6.55
CA LYS A 188 -7.02 -21.90 5.96
C LYS A 188 -8.01 -22.29 4.86
N ASN A 189 -9.01 -21.47 4.59
CA ASN A 189 -9.90 -21.71 3.46
C ASN A 189 -9.14 -21.53 2.15
N PRO A 190 -9.51 -22.23 1.06
CA PRO A 190 -8.93 -21.98 -0.25
C PRO A 190 -8.99 -20.50 -0.67
N VAL A 191 -10.08 -19.83 -0.30
CA VAL A 191 -10.27 -18.38 -0.43
C VAL A 191 -10.79 -17.87 0.91
N PRO A 192 -9.97 -17.23 1.74
CA PRO A 192 -10.41 -16.58 2.97
C PRO A 192 -11.49 -15.51 2.73
N LEU A 193 -12.28 -15.20 3.74
CA LEU A 193 -13.28 -14.12 3.64
C LEU A 193 -12.61 -12.76 3.78
N GLY A 194 -12.89 -11.85 2.85
CA GLY A 194 -12.35 -10.49 2.80
C GLY A 194 -13.44 -9.43 2.76
N THR A 195 -13.03 -8.16 2.83
CA THR A 195 -13.91 -6.97 2.79
C THR A 195 -13.94 -6.30 1.42
N GLY A 196 -13.25 -6.87 0.45
CA GLY A 196 -12.96 -6.22 -0.83
C GLY A 196 -14.16 -6.06 -1.77
N PRO A 197 -13.92 -5.34 -2.88
CA PRO A 197 -14.95 -4.99 -3.87
C PRO A 197 -15.49 -6.19 -4.65
N TYR A 198 -14.79 -7.32 -4.67
CA TYR A 198 -15.20 -8.50 -5.42
C TYR A 198 -15.32 -9.74 -4.52
N LEU A 199 -16.19 -10.66 -4.95
CA LEU A 199 -16.42 -11.98 -4.35
C LEU A 199 -15.87 -13.06 -5.28
N TYR A 200 -15.11 -14.01 -4.74
CA TYR A 200 -14.67 -15.18 -5.48
C TYR A 200 -15.82 -16.17 -5.64
N VAL A 201 -16.09 -16.57 -6.87
CA VAL A 201 -17.12 -17.55 -7.23
C VAL A 201 -16.48 -18.66 -8.04
N SER A 202 -16.67 -19.93 -7.62
CA SER A 202 -16.24 -21.10 -8.37
C SER A 202 -17.45 -21.89 -8.84
N SER A 203 -17.45 -22.28 -10.10
CA SER A 203 -18.52 -23.04 -10.73
C SER A 203 -17.97 -24.09 -11.71
N ALA A 204 -18.82 -24.93 -12.26
CA ALA A 204 -18.44 -25.85 -13.32
C ALA A 204 -17.90 -25.15 -14.59
N GLY A 205 -18.23 -23.87 -14.79
CA GLY A 205 -17.73 -23.05 -15.89
C GLY A 205 -16.42 -22.32 -15.59
N GLY A 206 -15.78 -22.58 -14.45
CA GLY A 206 -14.53 -21.94 -14.02
C GLY A 206 -14.71 -21.01 -12.83
N ALA A 207 -13.59 -20.40 -12.42
CA ALA A 207 -13.56 -19.42 -11.35
C ALA A 207 -13.74 -17.99 -11.91
N ALA A 208 -14.32 -17.12 -11.12
CA ALA A 208 -14.50 -15.70 -11.44
C ALA A 208 -14.55 -14.85 -10.17
N LEU A 209 -14.31 -13.56 -10.33
CA LEU A 209 -14.64 -12.54 -9.36
C LEU A 209 -15.93 -11.86 -9.80
N CYS A 210 -16.91 -11.75 -8.90
CA CYS A 210 -18.17 -11.03 -9.13
C CYS A 210 -18.20 -9.78 -8.26
N ALA A 211 -18.71 -8.69 -8.77
CA ALA A 211 -18.86 -7.44 -8.04
C ALA A 211 -19.63 -7.66 -6.73
N ASN A 212 -19.12 -7.16 -5.63
CA ASN A 212 -19.72 -7.24 -4.31
C ASN A 212 -20.70 -6.08 -4.13
N SER A 213 -22.00 -6.34 -4.36
CA SER A 213 -23.05 -5.30 -4.20
C SER A 213 -23.21 -4.82 -2.75
N ALA A 214 -22.69 -5.56 -1.78
CA ALA A 214 -22.66 -5.20 -0.36
C ALA A 214 -21.31 -4.58 0.07
N TRP A 215 -20.46 -4.20 -0.90
CA TRP A 215 -19.21 -3.56 -0.55
C TRP A 215 -19.44 -2.25 0.20
N TRP A 216 -18.79 -2.10 1.33
CA TRP A 216 -19.02 -1.03 2.29
C TRP A 216 -18.84 0.40 1.74
N ARG A 217 -18.10 0.58 0.65
CA ARG A 217 -17.94 1.90 0.00
C ARG A 217 -19.16 2.33 -0.81
N GLY A 218 -20.08 1.43 -1.11
CA GLY A 218 -21.33 1.77 -1.79
C GLY A 218 -21.18 2.32 -3.20
N VAL A 219 -20.01 2.17 -3.84
CA VAL A 219 -19.75 2.66 -5.20
C VAL A 219 -19.96 1.55 -6.22
N SER A 220 -20.44 1.94 -7.42
CA SER A 220 -20.58 1.02 -8.55
C SER A 220 -19.21 0.63 -9.10
N LEU A 221 -18.99 -0.66 -9.32
CA LEU A 221 -17.74 -1.16 -9.88
C LEU A 221 -17.78 -1.15 -11.41
N PRO A 222 -16.65 -0.85 -12.08
CA PRO A 222 -16.62 -0.71 -13.56
C PRO A 222 -16.77 -2.05 -14.27
N VAL A 223 -16.51 -3.18 -13.61
CA VAL A 223 -16.61 -4.53 -14.17
C VAL A 223 -17.45 -5.39 -13.23
N GLU A 224 -18.58 -5.92 -13.71
CA GLU A 224 -19.44 -6.77 -12.88
C GLU A 224 -18.86 -8.16 -12.64
N ARG A 225 -18.13 -8.68 -13.63
CA ARG A 225 -17.55 -10.03 -13.57
C ARG A 225 -16.17 -10.05 -14.23
N ILE A 226 -15.19 -10.57 -13.51
CA ILE A 226 -13.83 -10.80 -13.96
C ILE A 226 -13.61 -12.31 -14.05
N ALA A 227 -13.37 -12.84 -15.24
CA ALA A 227 -13.03 -14.25 -15.40
C ALA A 227 -11.62 -14.53 -14.85
N LEU A 228 -11.40 -15.71 -14.28
CA LEU A 228 -10.10 -16.15 -13.80
C LEU A 228 -9.59 -17.28 -14.69
N ALA A 229 -8.54 -17.00 -15.46
CA ALA A 229 -7.86 -18.01 -16.27
C ALA A 229 -6.89 -18.80 -15.38
N ALA A 230 -7.13 -20.07 -15.20
CA ALA A 230 -6.26 -20.94 -14.42
C ALA A 230 -4.92 -21.12 -15.11
N VAL A 231 -3.83 -20.74 -14.45
CA VAL A 231 -2.45 -20.89 -14.92
C VAL A 231 -1.64 -21.73 -13.92
N LYS A 232 -0.60 -22.39 -14.41
CA LYS A 232 0.29 -23.21 -13.58
C LYS A 232 1.49 -22.43 -13.05
N ASP A 233 1.92 -21.41 -13.79
CA ASP A 233 3.11 -20.59 -13.52
C ASP A 233 3.01 -19.22 -14.21
N ASN A 234 3.97 -18.34 -13.91
CA ASN A 234 4.05 -16.97 -14.44
C ASN A 234 4.36 -16.95 -15.94
N ASP A 235 5.11 -17.92 -16.46
CA ASP A 235 5.38 -18.05 -17.91
C ASP A 235 4.10 -18.31 -18.69
N THR A 236 3.22 -19.16 -18.14
CA THR A 236 1.88 -19.41 -18.72
C THR A 236 1.03 -18.14 -18.68
N ALA A 237 1.06 -17.39 -17.56
CA ALA A 237 0.35 -16.11 -17.44
C ALA A 237 0.86 -15.08 -18.47
N ALA A 238 2.18 -14.95 -18.64
CA ALA A 238 2.80 -14.10 -19.65
C ALA A 238 2.42 -14.50 -21.09
N SER A 239 2.37 -15.80 -21.37
CA SER A 239 1.95 -16.32 -22.69
C SER A 239 0.47 -16.02 -22.97
N LEU A 240 -0.41 -16.13 -21.97
CA LEU A 240 -1.83 -15.77 -22.09
C LEU A 240 -2.02 -14.26 -22.27
N PHE A 241 -1.19 -13.44 -21.62
CA PHE A 241 -1.19 -11.99 -21.82
C PHE A 241 -0.75 -11.64 -23.26
N ALA A 242 0.33 -12.24 -23.74
CA ALA A 242 0.81 -12.02 -25.09
C ALA A 242 -0.21 -12.42 -26.18
N SER A 243 -1.06 -13.42 -25.89
CA SER A 243 -2.15 -13.86 -26.78
C SER A 243 -3.47 -13.11 -26.56
N HIS A 244 -3.51 -12.10 -25.70
CA HIS A 244 -4.71 -11.34 -25.29
C HIS A 244 -5.82 -12.22 -24.65
N SER A 245 -5.47 -13.39 -24.10
CA SER A 245 -6.40 -14.25 -23.37
C SER A 245 -6.57 -13.82 -21.91
N VAL A 246 -5.63 -13.04 -21.38
CA VAL A 246 -5.76 -12.27 -20.13
C VAL A 246 -5.45 -10.81 -20.41
N HIS A 247 -6.06 -9.90 -19.63
CA HIS A 247 -6.10 -8.47 -19.95
C HIS A 247 -5.26 -7.60 -19.02
N PHE A 248 -4.77 -8.16 -17.93
CA PHE A 248 -3.88 -7.48 -17.00
C PHE A 248 -2.86 -8.47 -16.44
N LEU A 249 -1.62 -8.01 -16.31
CA LEU A 249 -0.53 -8.76 -15.69
C LEU A 249 0.34 -7.78 -14.90
N LEU A 250 0.61 -8.12 -13.64
CA LEU A 250 1.66 -7.46 -12.86
C LEU A 250 2.98 -8.17 -13.14
N ALA A 251 3.95 -7.45 -13.66
CA ALA A 251 5.31 -7.94 -13.90
C ALA A 251 6.29 -7.26 -12.94
N ASP A 252 7.15 -8.05 -12.30
CA ASP A 252 8.27 -7.55 -11.49
C ASP A 252 9.58 -7.72 -12.27
N PRO A 253 10.11 -6.64 -12.90
CA PRO A 253 11.35 -6.72 -13.67
C PRO A 253 12.59 -6.96 -12.81
N THR A 254 12.49 -6.83 -11.48
CA THR A 254 13.59 -7.13 -10.54
C THR A 254 13.68 -8.62 -10.21
N GLY A 255 12.66 -9.39 -10.56
CA GLY A 255 12.58 -10.83 -10.43
C GLY A 255 13.11 -11.56 -11.67
N ILE A 256 12.58 -12.76 -11.86
CA ILE A 256 12.91 -13.64 -13.01
C ILE A 256 11.95 -13.37 -14.18
N ASP A 257 10.87 -12.63 -13.90
CA ASP A 257 9.79 -12.43 -14.86
C ASP A 257 10.22 -11.49 -15.98
N SER A 258 10.11 -11.94 -17.20
CA SER A 258 10.28 -11.06 -18.37
C SER A 258 9.01 -10.22 -18.55
N ILE A 259 9.18 -8.94 -18.88
CA ILE A 259 8.05 -8.10 -19.28
C ILE A 259 7.59 -8.61 -20.65
N PRO A 260 6.35 -9.14 -20.76
CA PRO A 260 5.88 -9.67 -22.03
C PRO A 260 5.67 -8.52 -23.00
N ALA A 261 6.40 -8.57 -24.13
CA ALA A 261 6.15 -7.68 -25.26
C ALA A 261 4.87 -8.14 -25.97
N SER A 262 3.78 -7.40 -25.81
CA SER A 262 2.53 -7.62 -26.52
C SER A 262 2.18 -6.38 -27.34
N GLY A 263 1.92 -6.56 -28.62
CA GLY A 263 1.38 -5.47 -29.46
C GLY A 263 0.02 -5.03 -28.91
N GLY A 264 -0.17 -3.73 -28.67
CA GLY A 264 -1.43 -3.19 -28.12
C GLY A 264 -1.54 -3.22 -26.59
N ALA A 265 -0.50 -3.67 -25.86
CA ALA A 265 -0.45 -3.54 -24.41
C ALA A 265 0.00 -2.12 -24.00
N SER A 266 -0.60 -1.59 -22.93
CA SER A 266 -0.14 -0.39 -22.23
C SER A 266 0.67 -0.82 -21.02
N LEU A 267 1.84 -0.22 -20.82
CA LEU A 267 2.70 -0.46 -19.66
C LEU A 267 2.68 0.76 -18.75
N THR A 268 2.52 0.53 -17.46
CA THR A 268 2.55 1.57 -16.43
C THR A 268 3.48 1.14 -15.31
N ASP A 269 4.50 1.96 -15.04
CA ASP A 269 5.38 1.73 -13.91
C ASP A 269 4.73 2.17 -12.60
N VAL A 270 4.78 1.29 -11.59
CA VAL A 270 4.28 1.58 -10.25
C VAL A 270 5.47 1.56 -9.29
N PRO A 271 5.71 2.65 -8.52
CA PRO A 271 6.77 2.68 -7.54
C PRO A 271 6.58 1.60 -6.47
N THR A 272 7.66 0.93 -6.10
CA THR A 272 7.66 -0.09 -5.06
C THR A 272 8.74 0.20 -4.01
N THR A 273 8.68 -0.53 -2.89
CA THR A 273 9.74 -0.55 -1.87
C THR A 273 10.78 -1.63 -2.14
N VAL A 274 10.67 -2.38 -3.24
CA VAL A 274 11.63 -3.42 -3.63
C VAL A 274 12.92 -2.75 -4.07
N MET A 275 14.05 -3.17 -3.49
CA MET A 275 15.37 -2.63 -3.79
C MET A 275 16.36 -3.74 -4.09
N GLN A 276 17.02 -3.65 -5.24
CA GLN A 276 18.19 -4.45 -5.57
C GLN A 276 19.45 -3.76 -5.03
N PHE A 277 20.26 -4.46 -4.27
CA PHE A 277 21.47 -3.89 -3.67
C PHE A 277 22.65 -4.85 -3.66
N LEU A 278 23.87 -4.31 -3.65
CA LEU A 278 25.10 -5.05 -3.44
C LEU A 278 25.51 -4.95 -1.97
N GLY A 279 25.49 -6.08 -1.25
CA GLY A 279 25.91 -6.18 0.14
C GLY A 279 27.39 -6.60 0.27
N PHE A 280 28.17 -5.89 1.09
CA PHE A 280 29.54 -6.25 1.41
C PHE A 280 29.62 -6.95 2.78
N ASN A 281 30.20 -8.15 2.83
CA ASN A 281 30.48 -8.81 4.10
C ASN A 281 31.68 -8.16 4.79
N THR A 282 31.42 -7.20 5.69
CA THR A 282 32.45 -6.44 6.40
C THR A 282 33.28 -7.26 7.42
N ARG A 283 32.86 -8.50 7.70
CA ARG A 283 33.69 -9.44 8.50
C ARG A 283 34.86 -10.03 7.71
N ARG A 284 34.84 -9.96 6.37
CA ARG A 284 35.97 -10.35 5.52
C ARG A 284 36.99 -9.23 5.50
N ALA A 285 38.27 -9.56 5.70
CA ALA A 285 39.37 -8.57 5.77
C ALA A 285 39.39 -7.60 4.58
N LEU A 286 39.14 -8.12 3.35
CA LEU A 286 39.08 -7.32 2.13
C LEU A 286 38.03 -6.22 2.20
N PHE A 287 36.86 -6.49 2.78
CA PHE A 287 35.73 -5.56 2.83
C PHE A 287 35.58 -4.85 4.20
N ALA A 288 36.51 -5.06 5.13
CA ALA A 288 36.58 -4.30 6.37
C ALA A 288 36.92 -2.82 6.12
N ASP A 289 37.74 -2.55 5.09
CA ASP A 289 38.10 -1.20 4.69
C ASP A 289 36.94 -0.44 4.06
N ALA A 290 36.55 0.68 4.68
CA ALA A 290 35.47 1.54 4.21
C ALA A 290 35.83 2.25 2.89
N ALA A 291 37.08 2.62 2.69
CA ALA A 291 37.53 3.30 1.48
C ALA A 291 37.42 2.37 0.25
N LEU A 292 37.74 1.09 0.42
CA LEU A 292 37.56 0.09 -0.64
C LEU A 292 36.09 -0.08 -1.01
N ARG A 293 35.18 -0.19 -0.01
CA ARG A 293 33.74 -0.30 -0.28
C ARG A 293 33.20 0.93 -1.00
N ALA A 294 33.63 2.14 -0.59
CA ALA A 294 33.25 3.39 -1.26
C ALA A 294 33.77 3.45 -2.70
N ALA A 295 35.03 3.06 -2.95
CA ALA A 295 35.59 3.01 -4.28
C ALA A 295 34.84 2.04 -5.21
N MET A 296 34.47 0.85 -4.70
CA MET A 296 33.69 -0.13 -5.46
C MET A 296 32.28 0.41 -5.75
N SER A 297 31.61 1.01 -4.76
CA SER A 297 30.28 1.60 -4.95
C SER A 297 30.29 2.73 -5.98
N GLY A 298 31.35 3.56 -6.01
CA GLY A 298 31.53 4.65 -6.97
C GLY A 298 31.79 4.19 -8.41
N ARG A 299 32.16 2.90 -8.61
CA ARG A 299 32.36 2.31 -9.94
C ARG A 299 31.12 1.64 -10.52
N ILE A 300 30.07 1.52 -9.71
CA ILE A 300 28.81 0.94 -10.17
C ILE A 300 28.01 2.03 -10.88
N GLU A 301 27.92 1.94 -12.19
CA GLU A 301 27.10 2.81 -13.03
C GLU A 301 25.65 2.32 -12.99
N ARG A 302 24.85 2.85 -12.07
CA ARG A 302 23.47 2.38 -11.80
C ARG A 302 22.53 2.60 -12.98
N GLY A 303 22.65 3.73 -13.69
CA GLY A 303 21.81 4.03 -14.86
C GLY A 303 21.92 2.99 -15.97
N PRO A 304 23.15 2.67 -16.48
CA PRO A 304 23.34 1.58 -17.42
C PRO A 304 22.83 0.22 -16.96
N LEU A 305 22.97 -0.11 -15.65
CA LEU A 305 22.42 -1.35 -15.12
C LEU A 305 20.87 -1.39 -15.19
N VAL A 306 20.22 -0.28 -14.83
CA VAL A 306 18.75 -0.16 -14.94
C VAL A 306 18.31 -0.36 -16.39
N SER A 307 18.98 0.30 -17.35
CA SER A 307 18.62 0.19 -18.76
C SER A 307 18.87 -1.23 -19.32
N ALA A 308 20.01 -1.84 -18.94
CA ALA A 308 20.42 -3.12 -19.52
C ALA A 308 19.71 -4.34 -18.91
N LEU A 309 19.44 -4.31 -17.61
CA LEU A 309 18.90 -5.46 -16.89
C LEU A 309 17.41 -5.34 -16.56
N LEU A 310 16.90 -4.10 -16.45
CA LEU A 310 15.53 -3.82 -16.04
C LEU A 310 14.75 -3.06 -17.10
N SER A 311 15.29 -2.98 -18.33
CA SER A 311 14.67 -2.31 -19.49
C SER A 311 14.24 -0.86 -19.23
N GLY A 312 14.85 -0.19 -18.26
CA GLY A 312 14.50 1.17 -17.83
C GLY A 312 13.41 1.24 -16.74
N HIS A 313 12.80 0.12 -16.36
CA HIS A 313 11.67 0.04 -15.42
C HIS A 313 12.11 0.00 -13.95
N ALA A 314 13.09 0.81 -13.58
CA ALA A 314 13.52 1.00 -12.20
C ALA A 314 14.19 2.36 -12.03
N MET A 315 14.33 2.82 -10.80
CA MET A 315 15.04 4.04 -10.46
C MET A 315 16.36 3.72 -9.76
N SER A 316 17.43 4.45 -10.12
CA SER A 316 18.68 4.32 -9.37
C SER A 316 18.57 4.96 -8.00
N ALA A 317 18.96 4.24 -6.94
CA ALA A 317 18.97 4.72 -5.56
C ALA A 317 20.40 4.75 -5.00
N GLN A 318 20.69 5.76 -4.19
CA GLN A 318 21.96 5.88 -3.43
C GLN A 318 21.79 5.50 -1.97
N PHE A 319 20.57 5.55 -1.46
CA PHE A 319 20.21 5.26 -0.07
C PHE A 319 19.18 4.14 -0.01
N PRO A 320 19.04 3.44 1.12
CA PRO A 320 18.07 2.35 1.30
C PRO A 320 16.65 2.90 1.56
N VAL A 321 16.24 3.86 0.75
CA VAL A 321 14.92 4.50 0.74
C VAL A 321 14.51 4.66 -0.72
N SER A 322 13.24 4.47 -1.04
CA SER A 322 12.75 4.68 -2.40
C SER A 322 12.91 6.13 -2.83
N PRO A 323 13.41 6.42 -4.05
CA PRO A 323 13.56 7.79 -4.56
C PRO A 323 12.25 8.60 -4.66
N VAL A 324 11.09 7.93 -4.68
CA VAL A 324 9.78 8.63 -4.68
C VAL A 324 9.31 9.01 -3.28
N SER A 325 9.94 8.45 -2.24
CA SER A 325 9.58 8.77 -0.87
C SER A 325 10.06 10.18 -0.48
N PRO A 326 9.25 11.00 0.24
CA PRO A 326 9.70 12.26 0.80
C PRO A 326 10.82 12.13 1.83
N LEU A 327 11.14 10.89 2.26
CA LEU A 327 12.30 10.60 3.13
C LEU A 327 13.60 10.40 2.35
N TYR A 328 13.57 10.41 1.02
CA TYR A 328 14.79 10.29 0.22
C TYR A 328 15.62 11.57 0.37
N PRO A 329 16.92 11.48 0.80
CA PRO A 329 17.75 12.65 1.09
C PRO A 329 18.15 13.44 -0.15
#